data_7e8c34e750e814466e40363211f65752
#
_entry.id   7e8c34e750e814466e40363211f65752
#
_cell.length_a   1.000
_cell.length_b   1.000
_cell.length_c   1.000
_cell.angle_alpha   90.00
_cell.angle_beta   90.00
_cell.angle_gamma   90.00
#
_symmetry.space_group_name_H-M   'P 1'
#
loop_
_entity.id
_entity.type
_entity.pdbx_description
1 polymer ?
#
loop_
_entity_poly.entity_id
_entity_poly.type
_entity_poly.pdbx_seq_one_letter_code
_entity_poly.pdbx_strand_id
1 'polypeptide(L)'
;MITEELKKLYIAHTGHEPEQIDELPSSGSNRRYFRLIGSPTLIGVSGESVEENRAFLYMAEHFRQKGLPVPQVFIRSEDDIYYLQEDLGDSLLFNAIEKGRKTSVFGEDEKQLLRKTIRLLPAVQFAGADGMDFSYCYPQAEFNSRSILWD
;
A
#
# COMPACT_ATOMS: atom_id res chain seq x y z
N MET A 1 19.63 -11.01 -5.24
CA MET A 1 18.61 -10.42 -6.13
C MET A 1 17.36 -10.09 -5.29
N ILE A 2 16.55 -9.12 -5.69
CA ILE A 2 15.32 -8.70 -4.94
C ILE A 2 14.41 -9.91 -4.66
N THR A 3 14.15 -10.73 -5.66
CA THR A 3 13.32 -11.93 -5.54
C THR A 3 13.80 -12.93 -4.50
N GLU A 4 15.12 -13.06 -4.31
CA GLU A 4 15.69 -13.95 -3.30
C GLU A 4 15.44 -13.43 -1.88
N GLU A 5 15.54 -12.10 -1.66
CA GLU A 5 15.25 -11.52 -0.35
C GLU A 5 13.75 -11.62 -0.01
N LEU A 6 12.88 -11.35 -0.99
CA LEU A 6 11.44 -11.52 -0.81
C LEU A 6 11.06 -12.99 -0.56
N LYS A 7 11.71 -13.95 -1.25
CA LYS A 7 11.53 -15.38 -1.02
C LYS A 7 11.91 -15.78 0.41
N LYS A 8 13.04 -15.27 0.91
CA LYS A 8 13.45 -15.52 2.30
C LYS A 8 12.43 -15.02 3.31
N LEU A 9 11.90 -13.80 3.11
CA LEU A 9 10.85 -13.26 3.97
C LEU A 9 9.57 -14.09 3.89
N TYR A 10 9.20 -14.56 2.70
CA TYR A 10 8.02 -15.42 2.52
C TYR A 10 8.18 -16.73 3.29
N ILE A 11 9.33 -17.41 3.15
CA ILE A 11 9.63 -18.64 3.89
C ILE A 11 9.63 -18.39 5.40
N ALA A 12 10.24 -17.29 5.86
CA ALA A 12 10.26 -16.93 7.27
C ALA A 12 8.87 -16.71 7.86
N HIS A 13 7.95 -16.18 7.07
CA HIS A 13 6.56 -15.92 7.48
C HIS A 13 5.67 -17.17 7.39
N THR A 14 5.80 -17.96 6.31
CA THR A 14 4.85 -19.04 5.98
C THR A 14 5.38 -20.44 6.29
N GLY A 15 6.69 -20.61 6.40
CA GLY A 15 7.35 -21.90 6.60
C GLY A 15 7.62 -22.69 5.31
N HIS A 16 7.25 -22.17 4.14
CA HIS A 16 7.47 -22.85 2.85
C HIS A 16 7.77 -21.85 1.73
N GLU A 17 8.24 -22.34 0.59
CA GLU A 17 8.54 -21.52 -0.57
C GLU A 17 7.26 -21.07 -1.29
N PRO A 18 7.24 -19.87 -1.92
CA PRO A 18 6.20 -19.51 -2.86
C PRO A 18 6.32 -20.37 -4.12
N GLU A 19 5.18 -20.68 -4.76
CA GLU A 19 5.13 -21.44 -5.99
C GLU A 19 5.67 -20.66 -7.18
N GLN A 20 5.43 -19.33 -7.19
CA GLN A 20 5.84 -18.41 -8.25
C GLN A 20 6.01 -17.00 -7.68
N ILE A 21 6.90 -16.21 -8.30
CA ILE A 21 7.07 -14.78 -7.98
C ILE A 21 6.98 -13.99 -9.28
N ASP A 22 5.96 -13.14 -9.38
CA ASP A 22 5.71 -12.30 -10.54
C ASP A 22 5.94 -10.83 -10.19
N GLU A 23 6.73 -10.12 -10.98
CA GLU A 23 6.87 -8.68 -10.86
C GLU A 23 5.62 -7.98 -11.39
N LEU A 24 5.04 -7.10 -10.60
CA LEU A 24 3.87 -6.31 -10.97
C LEU A 24 4.28 -5.04 -11.74
N PRO A 25 3.43 -4.54 -12.65
CA PRO A 25 3.72 -3.31 -13.37
C PRO A 25 3.99 -2.13 -12.43
N SER A 26 5.08 -1.40 -12.69
CA SER A 26 5.42 -0.19 -11.95
C SER A 26 4.47 0.96 -12.30
N SER A 27 4.03 1.71 -11.30
CA SER A 27 3.09 2.86 -11.45
C SER A 27 3.71 4.18 -10.98
N GLY A 28 4.90 4.53 -11.47
CA GLY A 28 5.53 5.83 -11.20
C GLY A 28 6.18 5.97 -9.81
N SER A 29 6.19 4.92 -9.00
CA SER A 29 6.91 4.86 -7.72
C SER A 29 8.28 4.23 -7.92
N ASN A 30 9.27 4.63 -7.11
CA ASN A 30 10.57 3.95 -7.02
C ASN A 30 10.48 2.59 -6.33
N ARG A 31 9.31 2.21 -5.82
CA ARG A 31 9.06 0.89 -5.26
C ARG A 31 8.73 -0.10 -6.35
N ARG A 32 9.28 -1.32 -6.20
CA ARG A 32 8.95 -2.48 -7.02
C ARG A 32 8.08 -3.43 -6.23
N TYR A 33 7.05 -3.93 -6.89
CA TYR A 33 6.06 -4.82 -6.29
C TYR A 33 6.11 -6.19 -6.95
N PHE A 34 5.99 -7.23 -6.16
CA PHE A 34 6.04 -8.62 -6.60
C PHE A 34 4.88 -9.39 -5.97
N ARG A 35 4.17 -10.17 -6.77
CA ARG A 35 3.18 -11.10 -6.24
C ARG A 35 3.85 -12.44 -6.00
N LEU A 36 3.91 -12.87 -4.73
CA LEU A 36 4.40 -14.17 -4.32
C LEU A 36 3.20 -15.11 -4.23
N ILE A 37 3.04 -15.93 -5.25
CA ILE A 37 1.93 -16.87 -5.37
C ILE A 37 2.20 -18.09 -4.51
N GLY A 38 1.25 -18.46 -3.67
CA GLY A 38 1.36 -19.56 -2.74
C GLY A 38 0.17 -19.58 -1.79
N SER A 39 0.31 -20.22 -0.65
CA SER A 39 -0.71 -20.29 0.40
C SER A 39 -0.16 -19.74 1.73
N PRO A 40 -0.40 -18.46 2.03
CA PRO A 40 -1.19 -17.45 1.29
C PRO A 40 -0.42 -16.81 0.12
N THR A 41 -1.13 -16.20 -0.85
CA THR A 41 -0.53 -15.28 -1.82
C THR A 41 -0.30 -13.93 -1.14
N LEU A 42 0.90 -13.36 -1.30
CA LEU A 42 1.32 -12.10 -0.67
C LEU A 42 1.94 -11.15 -1.69
N ILE A 43 1.93 -9.87 -1.36
CA ILE A 43 2.68 -8.85 -2.11
C ILE A 43 4.01 -8.58 -1.40
N GLY A 44 5.10 -8.80 -2.12
CA GLY A 44 6.44 -8.40 -1.74
C GLY A 44 6.77 -7.02 -2.30
N VAL A 45 7.36 -6.19 -1.47
CA VAL A 45 7.76 -4.83 -1.85
C VAL A 45 9.25 -4.65 -1.63
N SER A 46 9.90 -4.02 -2.61
CA SER A 46 11.28 -3.55 -2.53
C SER A 46 11.29 -2.03 -2.71
N GLY A 47 11.74 -1.28 -1.72
CA GLY A 47 11.86 0.18 -1.75
C GLY A 47 13.27 0.63 -1.40
N GLU A 48 13.88 1.44 -2.26
CA GLU A 48 15.27 1.90 -2.07
C GLU A 48 15.41 2.94 -0.94
N SER A 49 14.36 3.74 -0.69
CA SER A 49 14.36 4.74 0.39
C SER A 49 13.89 4.11 1.69
N VAL A 50 14.83 3.90 2.61
CA VAL A 50 14.56 3.33 3.95
C VAL A 50 13.65 4.24 4.76
N GLU A 51 13.84 5.56 4.67
CA GLU A 51 13.00 6.55 5.37
C GLU A 51 11.55 6.50 4.89
N GLU A 52 11.34 6.39 3.58
CA GLU A 52 10.01 6.26 2.99
C GLU A 52 9.35 4.93 3.38
N ASN A 53 10.13 3.84 3.41
CA ASN A 53 9.64 2.54 3.85
C ASN A 53 9.24 2.57 5.32
N ARG A 54 10.05 3.17 6.20
CA ARG A 54 9.73 3.33 7.62
C ARG A 54 8.47 4.14 7.85
N ALA A 55 8.31 5.25 7.11
CA ALA A 55 7.08 6.04 7.14
C ALA A 55 5.86 5.20 6.76
N PHE A 56 5.95 4.44 5.66
CA PHE A 56 4.88 3.55 5.22
C PHE A 56 4.56 2.48 6.27
N LEU A 57 5.57 1.78 6.79
CA LEU A 57 5.40 0.71 7.78
C LEU A 57 4.76 1.23 9.07
N TYR A 58 5.19 2.40 9.54
CA TYR A 58 4.59 3.07 10.70
C TYR A 58 3.12 3.41 10.45
N MET A 59 2.80 4.07 9.35
CA MET A 59 1.43 4.46 9.02
C MET A 59 0.52 3.25 8.81
N ALA A 60 1.01 2.22 8.12
CA ALA A 60 0.23 1.00 7.89
C ALA A 60 -0.18 0.32 9.21
N GLU A 61 0.76 0.19 10.17
CA GLU A 61 0.47 -0.38 11.49
C GLU A 61 -0.45 0.51 12.30
N HIS A 62 -0.20 1.83 12.33
CA HIS A 62 -1.05 2.80 13.02
C HIS A 62 -2.50 2.77 12.51
N PHE A 63 -2.69 2.81 11.18
CA PHE A 63 -4.02 2.76 10.58
C PHE A 63 -4.72 1.41 10.80
N ARG A 64 -3.98 0.31 10.77
CA ARG A 64 -4.51 -1.01 11.08
C ARG A 64 -5.02 -1.08 12.53
N GLN A 65 -4.28 -0.54 13.49
CA GLN A 65 -4.70 -0.48 14.91
C GLN A 65 -5.97 0.37 15.11
N LYS A 66 -6.20 1.36 14.24
CA LYS A 66 -7.43 2.17 14.22
C LYS A 66 -8.59 1.48 13.46
N GLY A 67 -8.39 0.26 12.94
CA GLY A 67 -9.40 -0.47 12.17
C GLY A 67 -9.68 0.13 10.80
N LEU A 68 -8.76 0.93 10.25
CA LEU A 68 -8.88 1.50 8.92
C LEU A 68 -8.54 0.44 7.85
N PRO A 69 -9.18 0.49 6.67
CA PRO A 69 -9.00 -0.49 5.60
C PRO A 69 -7.69 -0.26 4.85
N VAL A 70 -6.59 -0.72 5.40
CA VAL A 70 -5.26 -0.69 4.82
C VAL A 70 -4.69 -2.10 4.72
N PRO A 71 -3.78 -2.40 3.77
CA PRO A 71 -3.12 -3.69 3.69
C PRO A 71 -2.36 -3.99 4.99
N GLN A 72 -2.48 -5.22 5.47
CA GLN A 72 -1.67 -5.68 6.59
C GLN A 72 -0.24 -5.94 6.13
N VAL A 73 0.75 -5.43 6.87
CA VAL A 73 2.16 -5.81 6.72
C VAL A 73 2.43 -6.98 7.66
N PHE A 74 3.01 -8.06 7.13
CA PHE A 74 3.25 -9.30 7.90
C PHE A 74 4.66 -9.41 8.43
N ILE A 75 5.65 -9.06 7.61
CA ILE A 75 7.08 -9.19 7.93
C ILE A 75 7.88 -8.18 7.12
N ARG A 76 9.01 -7.74 7.68
CA ARG A 76 9.98 -6.87 7.00
C ARG A 76 11.40 -7.38 7.20
N SER A 77 12.32 -6.97 6.31
CA SER A 77 13.76 -7.19 6.48
C SER A 77 14.33 -6.29 7.58
N GLU A 78 15.49 -6.67 8.13
CA GLU A 78 16.16 -5.91 9.18
C GLU A 78 16.57 -4.50 8.75
N ASP A 79 16.86 -4.32 7.45
CA ASP A 79 17.25 -3.04 6.84
C ASP A 79 16.08 -2.18 6.37
N ASP A 80 14.82 -2.64 6.53
CA ASP A 80 13.59 -2.00 6.08
C ASP A 80 13.50 -1.75 4.55
N ILE A 81 14.31 -2.45 3.74
CA ILE A 81 14.28 -2.36 2.27
C ILE A 81 13.18 -3.25 1.68
N TYR A 82 12.93 -4.41 2.31
CA TYR A 82 11.96 -5.40 1.84
C TYR A 82 10.89 -5.65 2.89
N TYR A 83 9.65 -5.85 2.43
CA TYR A 83 8.56 -6.28 3.31
C TYR A 83 7.49 -7.06 2.54
N LEU A 84 6.71 -7.85 3.27
CA LEU A 84 5.55 -8.55 2.73
C LEU A 84 4.27 -7.98 3.31
N GLN A 85 3.31 -7.77 2.43
CA GLN A 85 1.99 -7.27 2.79
C GLN A 85 0.87 -8.10 2.16
N GLU A 86 -0.33 -7.87 2.63
CA GLU A 86 -1.57 -8.44 2.11
C GLU A 86 -1.76 -8.16 0.62
N ASP A 87 -2.16 -9.18 -0.14
CA ASP A 87 -2.58 -9.03 -1.53
C ASP A 87 -4.07 -8.68 -1.58
N LEU A 88 -4.39 -7.45 -1.96
CA LEU A 88 -5.77 -6.97 -2.14
C LEU A 88 -6.33 -7.28 -3.53
N GLY A 89 -5.59 -8.01 -4.37
CA GLY A 89 -5.97 -8.34 -5.76
C GLY A 89 -5.80 -7.17 -6.72
N ASP A 90 -6.42 -7.29 -7.89
CA ASP A 90 -6.22 -6.38 -9.03
C ASP A 90 -7.40 -5.41 -9.26
N SER A 91 -8.42 -5.45 -8.39
CA SER A 91 -9.63 -4.62 -8.53
C SER A 91 -9.43 -3.21 -7.99
N LEU A 92 -8.81 -2.35 -8.80
CA LEU A 92 -8.65 -0.93 -8.48
C LEU A 92 -9.95 -0.15 -8.71
N LEU A 93 -10.27 0.81 -7.83
CA LEU A 93 -11.38 1.74 -8.02
C LEU A 93 -11.30 2.43 -9.38
N PHE A 94 -10.12 2.83 -9.80
CA PHE A 94 -9.88 3.46 -11.09
C PHE A 94 -10.40 2.64 -12.28
N ASN A 95 -10.20 1.32 -12.23
CA ASN A 95 -10.68 0.38 -13.26
C ASN A 95 -12.18 0.11 -13.12
N ALA A 96 -12.67 -0.02 -11.88
CA ALA A 96 -14.07 -0.29 -11.60
C ALA A 96 -15.02 0.85 -12.05
N ILE A 97 -14.51 2.07 -12.18
CA ILE A 97 -15.28 3.25 -12.66
C ILE A 97 -14.82 3.69 -14.06
N GLU A 98 -14.22 2.80 -14.84
CA GLU A 98 -13.62 3.15 -16.14
C GLU A 98 -14.66 3.70 -17.13
N LYS A 99 -15.85 3.11 -17.17
CA LYS A 99 -16.92 3.54 -18.07
C LYS A 99 -17.34 4.97 -17.79
N GLY A 100 -17.60 5.29 -16.53
CA GLY A 100 -17.98 6.66 -16.12
C GLY A 100 -16.88 7.67 -16.40
N ARG A 101 -15.61 7.31 -16.17
CA ARG A 101 -14.47 8.20 -16.48
C ARG A 101 -14.33 8.49 -17.96
N LYS A 102 -14.54 7.49 -18.84
CA LYS A 102 -14.44 7.66 -20.30
C LYS A 102 -15.61 8.41 -20.90
N THR A 103 -16.80 8.26 -20.34
CA THR A 103 -18.05 8.83 -20.91
C THR A 103 -18.53 10.09 -20.20
N SER A 104 -17.92 10.44 -19.04
CA SER A 104 -18.40 11.47 -18.11
C SER A 104 -19.81 11.21 -17.56
N VAL A 105 -20.32 9.97 -17.70
CA VAL A 105 -21.63 9.55 -17.20
C VAL A 105 -21.46 8.30 -16.35
N PHE A 106 -21.54 8.45 -15.02
CA PHE A 106 -21.36 7.36 -14.08
C PHE A 106 -22.65 6.58 -13.87
N GLY A 107 -22.59 5.25 -14.01
CA GLY A 107 -23.66 4.33 -13.64
C GLY A 107 -23.89 4.30 -12.12
N GLU A 108 -25.01 3.69 -11.68
CA GLU A 108 -25.35 3.69 -10.24
C GLU A 108 -24.35 2.87 -9.41
N ASP A 109 -23.83 1.75 -9.93
CA ASP A 109 -22.80 0.94 -9.25
C ASP A 109 -21.49 1.74 -9.08
N GLU A 110 -21.07 2.46 -10.11
CA GLU A 110 -19.87 3.32 -10.05
C GLU A 110 -20.05 4.46 -9.03
N LYS A 111 -21.24 5.08 -8.99
CA LYS A 111 -21.59 6.10 -7.99
C LYS A 111 -21.58 5.54 -6.58
N GLN A 112 -22.03 4.31 -6.36
CA GLN A 112 -21.99 3.65 -5.06
C GLN A 112 -20.56 3.42 -4.60
N LEU A 113 -19.65 2.95 -5.48
CA LEU A 113 -18.22 2.80 -5.19
C LEU A 113 -17.58 4.14 -4.81
N LEU A 114 -17.85 5.19 -5.59
CA LEU A 114 -17.35 6.55 -5.30
C LEU A 114 -17.86 7.08 -3.96
N ARG A 115 -19.17 6.93 -3.67
CA ARG A 115 -19.76 7.33 -2.39
C ARG A 115 -19.14 6.55 -1.21
N LYS A 116 -18.92 5.24 -1.37
CA LYS A 116 -18.24 4.41 -0.36
C LYS A 116 -16.85 4.92 -0.06
N THR A 117 -16.07 5.23 -1.10
CA THR A 117 -14.71 5.76 -0.96
C THR A 117 -14.71 7.11 -0.26
N ILE A 118 -15.56 8.05 -0.68
CA ILE A 118 -15.66 9.38 -0.07
C ILE A 118 -16.06 9.28 1.41
N ARG A 119 -16.95 8.37 1.78
CA ARG A 119 -17.36 8.17 3.17
C ARG A 119 -16.25 7.64 4.07
N LEU A 120 -15.22 7.02 3.52
CA LEU A 120 -14.05 6.57 4.29
C LEU A 120 -13.05 7.70 4.57
N LEU A 121 -13.03 8.76 3.78
CA LEU A 121 -12.07 9.85 3.94
C LEU A 121 -12.08 10.49 5.34
N PRO A 122 -13.22 10.83 5.96
CA PRO A 122 -13.24 11.37 7.31
C PRO A 122 -12.64 10.41 8.34
N ALA A 123 -12.88 9.11 8.21
CA ALA A 123 -12.29 8.12 9.11
C ALA A 123 -10.76 8.09 8.98
N VAL A 124 -10.23 8.11 7.76
CA VAL A 124 -8.78 8.17 7.52
C VAL A 124 -8.19 9.49 8.05
N GLN A 125 -8.86 10.63 7.80
CA GLN A 125 -8.36 11.95 8.19
C GLN A 125 -8.42 12.20 9.71
N PHE A 126 -9.50 11.83 10.37
CA PHE A 126 -9.71 12.14 11.79
C PHE A 126 -9.29 10.98 12.71
N ALA A 127 -9.84 9.77 12.50
CA ALA A 127 -9.46 8.63 13.31
C ALA A 127 -8.03 8.19 13.03
N GLY A 128 -7.57 8.28 11.78
CA GLY A 128 -6.19 8.00 11.41
C GLY A 128 -5.19 8.99 12.00
N ALA A 129 -5.53 10.27 12.12
CA ALA A 129 -4.66 11.27 12.72
C ALA A 129 -4.57 11.17 14.25
N ASP A 130 -5.58 10.60 14.89
CA ASP A 130 -5.62 10.49 16.35
C ASP A 130 -4.49 9.61 16.89
N GLY A 131 -3.61 10.21 17.72
CA GLY A 131 -2.42 9.57 18.29
C GLY A 131 -1.31 9.24 17.29
N MET A 132 -1.37 9.77 16.06
CA MET A 132 -0.32 9.60 15.07
C MET A 132 0.88 10.51 15.37
N ASP A 133 2.09 9.95 15.35
CA ASP A 133 3.32 10.73 15.41
C ASP A 133 3.73 11.14 13.99
N PHE A 134 3.43 12.39 13.64
CA PHE A 134 3.74 12.95 12.31
C PHE A 134 5.24 13.10 12.03
N SER A 135 6.12 12.97 13.04
CA SER A 135 7.56 12.97 12.81
C SER A 135 8.05 11.79 11.96
N TYR A 136 7.28 10.71 11.90
CA TYR A 136 7.55 9.58 11.01
C TYR A 136 7.15 9.81 9.55
N CYS A 137 6.42 10.90 9.24
CA CYS A 137 6.00 11.17 7.86
C CYS A 137 7.18 11.59 6.99
N TYR A 138 7.27 11.02 5.79
CA TYR A 138 8.28 11.33 4.80
C TYR A 138 7.64 11.89 3.54
N PRO A 139 8.22 12.88 2.88
CA PRO A 139 9.46 13.62 3.20
C PRO A 139 9.27 14.74 4.24
N GLN A 140 8.06 14.95 4.73
CA GLN A 140 7.74 16.00 5.71
C GLN A 140 6.45 15.69 6.48
N ALA A 141 6.33 16.26 7.67
CA ALA A 141 5.20 16.06 8.58
C ALA A 141 3.92 16.82 8.17
N GLU A 142 4.06 17.88 7.36
CA GLU A 142 2.97 18.79 7.04
C GLU A 142 2.85 19.01 5.52
N PHE A 143 1.62 19.16 5.04
CA PHE A 143 1.36 19.67 3.70
C PHE A 143 1.41 21.20 3.72
N ASN A 144 2.47 21.78 3.19
CA ASN A 144 2.74 23.20 3.23
C ASN A 144 3.09 23.75 1.83
N SER A 145 3.48 25.02 1.74
CA SER A 145 3.84 25.65 0.47
C SER A 145 4.95 24.92 -0.30
N ARG A 146 5.89 24.25 0.39
CA ARG A 146 6.91 23.44 -0.25
C ARG A 146 6.32 22.21 -0.95
N SER A 147 5.30 21.58 -0.36
CA SER A 147 4.59 20.48 -1.00
C SER A 147 3.88 20.92 -2.28
N ILE A 148 3.29 22.13 -2.29
CA ILE A 148 2.59 22.69 -3.44
C ILE A 148 3.55 23.04 -4.59
N LEU A 149 4.76 23.50 -4.26
CA LEU A 149 5.76 23.91 -5.25
C LEU A 149 6.58 22.74 -5.82
N TRP A 150 6.39 21.54 -5.27
CA TRP A 150 7.10 20.36 -5.74
C TRP A 150 6.46 19.75 -7.00
N ASP A 151 5.17 19.92 -7.23
CA ASP A 151 4.45 19.53 -8.43
C ASP A 151 4.61 20.60 -9.54
#